data_cfdfaf5dd3693c5ba90e53bb11f6f416
#
_entry.id   cfdfaf5dd3693c5ba90e53bb11f6f416
#
_cell.length_a   1.000
_cell.length_b   1.000
_cell.length_c   1.000
_cell.angle_alpha   90.00
_cell.angle_beta   90.00
_cell.angle_gamma   90.00
#
_symmetry.space_group_name_H-M   'P 1'
#
loop_
_entity.id
_entity.type
_entity.pdbx_description
1 polymer ?
#
loop_
_entity_poly.entity_id
_entity_poly.type
_entity_poly.pdbx_seq_one_letter_code
_entity_poly.pdbx_strand_id
1 'polypeptide(L)'
;MAFDAQVEDWQRMGMRLARTLDAGDPFGSVRAAVSFGHRYASDRDSLPQTNSERAFRLVAQATERIIAEARGMLEQARTLDPHCHDAARMIAAQDRPSFDEFYHYLTEGDAAVRADCERARDAVNLPDPEACRLARDLAFLPYLRWLANESSRALICGRYRKAIEHATELARLDENGIADADLTLAIAHTKLEDQTALDELSAKGGGPMGNAWLALATLAMAYKRRDMSAATQATSQIIAKWPHAALTLELQDELPDGVFSRIVVEPGSEDELILAVSEFSIVLQEGRDSNER
;
A
#
# COMPACT_ATOMS: atom_id res chain seq x y z
N MET A 1 8.07 -1.88 -4.89
CA MET A 1 8.58 -1.78 -3.48
C MET A 1 7.39 -1.31 -2.66
N ALA A 2 6.82 -2.16 -1.83
CA ALA A 2 5.62 -1.80 -1.05
C ALA A 2 5.99 -0.91 0.16
N PHE A 3 4.99 -0.27 0.75
CA PHE A 3 5.18 0.48 1.99
C PHE A 3 5.64 -0.45 3.13
N ASP A 4 6.83 -0.23 3.64
CA ASP A 4 7.40 -0.92 4.79
C ASP A 4 7.75 0.10 5.87
N ALA A 5 7.06 0.02 7.01
CA ALA A 5 7.22 0.98 8.10
C ALA A 5 8.62 0.96 8.71
N GLN A 6 9.28 -0.21 8.76
CA GLN A 6 10.62 -0.35 9.33
C GLN A 6 11.69 0.22 8.38
N VAL A 7 11.53 -0.05 7.07
CA VAL A 7 12.41 0.53 6.05
C VAL A 7 12.26 2.04 6.01
N GLU A 8 11.03 2.55 6.05
CA GLU A 8 10.76 4.00 6.06
C GLU A 8 11.33 4.66 7.33
N ASP A 9 11.17 4.04 8.49
CA ASP A 9 11.76 4.53 9.73
C ASP A 9 13.29 4.63 9.64
N TRP A 10 13.92 3.58 9.11
CA TRP A 10 15.37 3.61 8.84
C TRP A 10 15.75 4.73 7.89
N GLN A 11 15.00 4.92 6.80
CA GLN A 11 15.26 6.00 5.83
C GLN A 11 15.09 7.39 6.46
N ARG A 12 14.03 7.61 7.24
CA ARG A 12 13.79 8.88 7.95
C ARG A 12 14.93 9.21 8.92
N MET A 13 15.40 8.23 9.68
CA MET A 13 16.54 8.41 10.57
C MET A 13 17.84 8.65 9.78
N GLY A 14 18.04 7.93 8.68
CA GLY A 14 19.19 8.07 7.79
C GLY A 14 19.28 9.42 7.10
N MET A 15 18.14 10.06 6.77
CA MET A 15 18.10 11.40 6.16
C MET A 15 18.77 12.47 7.03
N ARG A 16 18.85 12.25 8.33
CA ARG A 16 19.60 13.16 9.22
C ARG A 16 21.09 13.13 8.93
N LEU A 17 21.64 11.96 8.60
CA LEU A 17 23.05 11.85 8.19
C LEU A 17 23.32 12.68 6.94
N ALA A 18 22.44 12.61 5.95
CA ALA A 18 22.59 13.37 4.70
C ALA A 18 22.70 14.89 4.95
N ARG A 19 22.11 15.40 6.04
CA ARG A 19 22.21 16.83 6.44
C ARG A 19 23.55 17.19 7.07
N THR A 20 24.29 16.21 7.58
CA THR A 20 25.56 16.41 8.32
C THR A 20 26.77 15.95 7.54
N LEU A 21 26.58 15.32 6.36
CA LEU A 21 27.66 14.85 5.52
C LEU A 21 28.32 16.01 4.79
N ASP A 22 29.64 16.10 4.92
CA ASP A 22 30.47 17.00 4.12
C ASP A 22 30.82 16.30 2.79
N ALA A 23 30.38 16.86 1.68
CA ALA A 23 30.70 16.36 0.35
C ALA A 23 32.20 16.32 0.06
N GLY A 24 33.01 17.08 0.83
CA GLY A 24 34.49 17.09 0.74
C GLY A 24 35.19 15.96 1.52
N ASP A 25 34.48 15.20 2.38
CA ASP A 25 35.08 14.10 3.15
C ASP A 25 34.32 12.75 2.89
N PRO A 26 34.65 12.02 1.81
CA PRO A 26 34.03 10.73 1.50
C PRO A 26 34.31 9.67 2.56
N PHE A 27 35.46 9.72 3.27
CA PHE A 27 35.76 8.79 4.36
C PHE A 27 34.97 9.12 5.63
N GLY A 28 34.69 10.39 5.89
CA GLY A 28 33.82 10.84 6.95
C GLY A 28 32.38 10.34 6.72
N SER A 29 31.89 10.41 5.49
CA SER A 29 30.57 9.90 5.09
C SER A 29 30.44 8.41 5.33
N VAL A 30 31.43 7.60 4.95
CA VAL A 30 31.41 6.14 5.20
C VAL A 30 31.39 5.83 6.69
N ARG A 31 32.26 6.50 7.48
CA ARG A 31 32.29 6.31 8.95
C ARG A 31 30.98 6.68 9.60
N ALA A 32 30.33 7.76 9.16
CA ALA A 32 29.04 8.19 9.67
C ALA A 32 27.95 7.17 9.34
N ALA A 33 27.92 6.63 8.12
CA ALA A 33 26.97 5.59 7.70
C ALA A 33 27.13 4.29 8.51
N VAL A 34 28.39 3.84 8.71
CA VAL A 34 28.69 2.65 9.53
C VAL A 34 28.28 2.88 10.99
N SER A 35 28.61 4.04 11.57
CA SER A 35 28.22 4.38 12.94
C SER A 35 26.69 4.43 13.10
N PHE A 36 25.98 4.99 12.13
CA PHE A 36 24.53 5.00 12.10
C PHE A 36 23.96 3.58 12.05
N GLY A 37 24.46 2.72 11.14
CA GLY A 37 24.03 1.34 11.03
C GLY A 37 24.21 0.56 12.34
N HIS A 38 25.34 0.73 13.02
CA HIS A 38 25.57 0.13 14.34
C HIS A 38 24.59 0.64 15.40
N ARG A 39 24.35 1.94 15.47
CA ARG A 39 23.40 2.53 16.42
C ARG A 39 21.97 2.11 16.13
N TYR A 40 21.58 2.07 14.87
CA TYR A 40 20.24 1.61 14.47
C TYR A 40 20.00 0.14 14.87
N ALA A 41 21.02 -0.70 14.76
CA ALA A 41 20.95 -2.10 15.17
C ALA A 41 20.93 -2.31 16.69
N SER A 42 21.67 -1.48 17.47
CA SER A 42 21.89 -1.70 18.90
C SER A 42 21.03 -0.81 19.81
N ASP A 43 20.68 0.38 19.38
CA ASP A 43 19.96 1.40 20.18
C ASP A 43 19.13 2.33 19.30
N ARG A 44 18.24 1.71 18.51
CA ARG A 44 17.42 2.47 17.55
C ARG A 44 16.43 3.43 18.22
N ASP A 45 16.03 3.16 19.45
CA ASP A 45 15.05 4.01 20.15
C ASP A 45 15.64 5.34 20.64
N SER A 46 16.98 5.45 20.75
CA SER A 46 17.66 6.69 21.05
C SER A 46 17.91 7.59 19.82
N LEU A 47 17.69 7.08 18.61
CA LEU A 47 17.96 7.79 17.36
C LEU A 47 17.00 8.94 17.06
N PRO A 48 15.67 8.82 17.27
CA PRO A 48 14.74 9.89 16.97
C PRO A 48 15.01 11.13 17.82
N GLN A 49 15.19 12.30 17.18
CA GLN A 49 15.46 13.57 17.86
C GLN A 49 14.27 14.51 17.84
N THR A 50 13.53 14.54 16.73
CA THR A 50 12.33 15.37 16.61
C THR A 50 11.08 14.62 17.06
N ASN A 51 10.02 15.35 17.37
CA ASN A 51 8.75 14.75 17.72
C ASN A 51 8.15 13.97 16.54
N SER A 52 8.32 14.45 15.31
CA SER A 52 7.84 13.76 14.12
C SER A 52 8.57 12.42 13.90
N GLU A 53 9.90 12.39 14.10
CA GLU A 53 10.67 11.14 14.04
C GLU A 53 10.24 10.15 15.13
N ARG A 54 10.02 10.62 16.35
CA ARG A 54 9.53 9.80 17.47
C ARG A 54 8.12 9.28 17.21
N ALA A 55 7.24 10.12 16.66
CA ALA A 55 5.89 9.74 16.29
C ALA A 55 5.90 8.63 15.23
N PHE A 56 6.70 8.78 14.16
CA PHE A 56 6.78 7.77 13.13
C PHE A 56 7.42 6.46 13.63
N ARG A 57 8.42 6.54 14.53
CA ARG A 57 8.98 5.37 15.21
C ARG A 57 7.89 4.58 15.96
N LEU A 58 6.99 5.25 16.65
CA LEU A 58 5.86 4.60 17.33
C LEU A 58 4.87 3.97 16.33
N VAL A 59 4.63 4.60 15.19
CA VAL A 59 3.84 4.01 14.10
C VAL A 59 4.51 2.74 13.59
N ALA A 60 5.81 2.78 13.30
CA ALA A 60 6.55 1.60 12.83
C ALA A 60 6.53 0.46 13.87
N GLN A 61 6.69 0.76 15.15
CA GLN A 61 6.56 -0.24 16.22
C GLN A 61 5.14 -0.80 16.34
N ALA A 62 4.12 0.04 16.15
CA ALA A 62 2.72 -0.38 16.22
C ALA A 62 2.35 -1.39 15.12
N THR A 63 3.01 -1.36 13.95
CA THR A 63 2.76 -2.34 12.87
C THR A 63 3.18 -3.76 13.24
N GLU A 64 4.07 -3.93 14.22
CA GLU A 64 4.56 -5.24 14.70
C GLU A 64 3.79 -5.76 15.92
N ARG A 65 2.76 -5.06 16.38
CA ARG A 65 2.05 -5.35 17.61
C ARG A 65 0.60 -5.76 17.38
N ILE A 66 0.05 -6.49 18.34
CA ILE A 66 -1.39 -6.74 18.37
C ILE A 66 -2.16 -5.42 18.55
N ILE A 67 -3.39 -5.37 18.05
CA ILE A 67 -4.21 -4.15 17.99
C ILE A 67 -4.27 -3.39 19.31
N ALA A 68 -4.43 -4.09 20.43
CA ALA A 68 -4.56 -3.47 21.75
C ALA A 68 -3.29 -2.73 22.19
N GLU A 69 -2.10 -3.29 21.91
CA GLU A 69 -0.81 -2.66 22.22
C GLU A 69 -0.51 -1.53 21.22
N ALA A 70 -0.79 -1.77 19.94
CA ALA A 70 -0.61 -0.79 18.88
C ALA A 70 -1.36 0.51 19.15
N ARG A 71 -2.59 0.44 19.69
CA ARG A 71 -3.44 1.59 19.98
C ARG A 71 -2.75 2.64 20.84
N GLY A 72 -2.17 2.23 21.97
CA GLY A 72 -1.48 3.15 22.90
C GLY A 72 -0.29 3.86 22.24
N MET A 73 0.47 3.14 21.37
CA MET A 73 1.59 3.72 20.61
C MET A 73 1.11 4.75 19.60
N LEU A 74 0.01 4.48 18.89
CA LEU A 74 -0.56 5.40 17.90
C LEU A 74 -1.10 6.68 18.56
N GLU A 75 -1.76 6.58 19.71
CA GLU A 75 -2.22 7.73 20.49
C GLU A 75 -1.06 8.59 20.99
N GLN A 76 0.02 7.94 21.45
CA GLN A 76 1.25 8.63 21.82
C GLN A 76 1.91 9.31 20.61
N ALA A 77 1.94 8.65 19.45
CA ALA A 77 2.45 9.24 18.22
C ALA A 77 1.70 10.53 17.85
N ARG A 78 0.37 10.52 17.93
CA ARG A 78 -0.45 11.73 17.69
C ARG A 78 -0.24 12.83 18.72
N THR A 79 0.06 12.46 19.96
CA THR A 79 0.38 13.44 21.00
C THR A 79 1.72 14.12 20.73
N LEU A 80 2.71 13.38 20.23
CA LEU A 80 4.02 13.92 19.86
C LEU A 80 3.96 14.77 18.58
N ASP A 81 3.21 14.31 17.60
CA ASP A 81 3.03 15.01 16.31
C ASP A 81 1.56 14.95 15.86
N PRO A 82 0.79 16.02 16.04
CA PRO A 82 -0.61 16.08 15.57
C PRO A 82 -0.78 15.86 14.06
N HIS A 83 0.27 16.09 13.26
CA HIS A 83 0.30 15.85 11.81
C HIS A 83 0.80 14.45 11.45
N CYS A 84 0.94 13.53 12.41
CA CYS A 84 1.21 12.13 12.12
C CYS A 84 -0.05 11.46 11.54
N HIS A 85 -0.26 11.65 10.23
CA HIS A 85 -1.46 11.19 9.52
C HIS A 85 -1.60 9.67 9.49
N ASP A 86 -0.49 8.93 9.48
CA ASP A 86 -0.53 7.47 9.58
C ASP A 86 -1.14 7.00 10.91
N ALA A 87 -0.70 7.58 12.02
CA ALA A 87 -1.28 7.26 13.32
C ALA A 87 -2.78 7.64 13.38
N ALA A 88 -3.16 8.81 12.84
CA ALA A 88 -4.55 9.23 12.76
C ALA A 88 -5.42 8.26 11.97
N ARG A 89 -4.93 7.82 10.79
CA ARG A 89 -5.62 6.89 9.90
C ARG A 89 -5.76 5.50 10.54
N MET A 90 -4.68 4.98 11.15
CA MET A 90 -4.69 3.67 11.81
C MET A 90 -5.62 3.63 13.03
N ILE A 91 -5.66 4.70 13.82
CA ILE A 91 -6.63 4.86 14.91
C ILE A 91 -8.05 4.90 14.36
N ALA A 92 -8.27 5.70 13.31
CA ALA A 92 -9.58 5.83 12.69
C ALA A 92 -10.12 4.50 12.14
N ALA A 93 -9.25 3.65 11.59
CA ALA A 93 -9.60 2.32 11.12
C ALA A 93 -10.06 1.39 12.25
N GLN A 94 -9.51 1.56 13.46
CA GLN A 94 -9.92 0.78 14.64
C GLN A 94 -11.24 1.28 15.26
N ASP A 95 -11.49 2.60 15.20
CA ASP A 95 -12.62 3.24 15.89
C ASP A 95 -13.94 3.18 15.11
N ARG A 96 -13.87 2.95 13.81
CA ARG A 96 -15.08 2.97 12.98
C ARG A 96 -15.65 1.58 12.81
N PRO A 97 -16.95 1.41 13.07
CA PRO A 97 -17.58 0.09 13.08
C PRO A 97 -17.80 -0.47 11.66
N SER A 98 -17.70 0.37 10.62
CA SER A 98 -17.90 -0.06 9.24
C SER A 98 -16.86 0.52 8.28
N PHE A 99 -16.63 -0.17 7.18
CA PHE A 99 -15.78 0.31 6.08
C PHE A 99 -16.31 1.61 5.47
N ASP A 100 -17.63 1.79 5.43
CA ASP A 100 -18.27 2.99 4.90
C ASP A 100 -17.99 4.23 5.77
N GLU A 101 -18.10 4.10 7.10
CA GLU A 101 -17.74 5.19 8.02
C GLU A 101 -16.23 5.52 7.97
N PHE A 102 -15.39 4.50 7.79
CA PHE A 102 -13.96 4.74 7.62
C PHE A 102 -13.66 5.42 6.28
N TYR A 103 -14.33 5.03 5.19
CA TYR A 103 -14.25 5.69 3.90
C TYR A 103 -14.64 7.17 3.99
N HIS A 104 -15.77 7.48 4.66
CA HIS A 104 -16.20 8.87 4.87
C HIS A 104 -15.15 9.68 5.63
N TYR A 105 -14.59 9.14 6.70
CA TYR A 105 -13.51 9.80 7.44
C TYR A 105 -12.31 10.13 6.54
N LEU A 106 -11.91 9.20 5.69
CA LEU A 106 -10.79 9.41 4.78
C LEU A 106 -11.10 10.54 3.78
N THR A 107 -12.27 10.49 3.14
CA THR A 107 -12.66 11.50 2.15
C THR A 107 -12.86 12.90 2.75
N GLU A 108 -13.33 13.01 3.98
CA GLU A 108 -13.41 14.28 4.72
C GLU A 108 -12.04 14.85 5.04
N GLY A 109 -11.06 14.00 5.33
CA GLY A 109 -9.69 14.38 5.67
C GLY A 109 -8.78 14.65 4.47
N ASP A 110 -9.10 14.14 3.28
CA ASP A 110 -8.23 14.10 2.10
C ASP A 110 -7.53 15.43 1.80
N ALA A 111 -8.28 16.49 1.62
CA ALA A 111 -7.74 17.81 1.24
C ALA A 111 -6.76 18.36 2.30
N ALA A 112 -7.06 18.15 3.58
CA ALA A 112 -6.21 18.62 4.67
C ALA A 112 -4.92 17.85 4.77
N VAL A 113 -4.99 16.51 4.68
CA VAL A 113 -3.81 15.61 4.71
C VAL A 113 -2.92 15.87 3.49
N ARG A 114 -3.50 16.02 2.31
CA ARG A 114 -2.78 16.40 1.10
C ARG A 114 -2.01 17.70 1.27
N ALA A 115 -2.68 18.76 1.70
CA ALA A 115 -2.07 20.06 1.88
C ALA A 115 -0.94 20.04 2.93
N ASP A 116 -1.07 19.25 4.00
CA ASP A 116 -0.05 19.09 5.02
C ASP A 116 1.18 18.38 4.46
N CYS A 117 0.99 17.27 3.73
CA CYS A 117 2.09 16.50 3.12
C CYS A 117 2.77 17.28 1.99
N GLU A 118 2.01 18.05 1.18
CA GLU A 118 2.59 18.96 0.17
C GLU A 118 3.46 20.03 0.81
N ARG A 119 2.99 20.69 1.88
CA ARG A 119 3.81 21.67 2.64
C ARG A 119 5.06 21.04 3.22
N ALA A 120 4.94 19.83 3.80
CA ALA A 120 6.09 19.12 4.34
C ALA A 120 7.11 18.77 3.24
N ARG A 121 6.66 18.31 2.08
CA ARG A 121 7.48 18.03 0.90
C ARG A 121 8.19 19.27 0.38
N ASP A 122 7.47 20.36 0.24
CA ASP A 122 7.97 21.63 -0.31
C ASP A 122 8.96 22.31 0.64
N ALA A 123 8.84 22.08 1.94
CA ALA A 123 9.80 22.56 2.95
C ALA A 123 11.15 21.83 2.93
N VAL A 124 11.24 20.67 2.24
CA VAL A 124 12.50 19.93 2.12
C VAL A 124 13.45 20.68 1.22
N ASN A 125 14.61 21.04 1.80
CA ASN A 125 15.71 21.68 1.08
C ASN A 125 17.04 21.07 1.57
N LEU A 126 17.57 20.12 0.79
CA LEU A 126 18.86 19.46 1.06
C LEU A 126 19.85 19.76 -0.07
N PRO A 127 21.15 19.93 0.25
CA PRO A 127 22.17 20.23 -0.76
C PRO A 127 22.37 19.12 -1.80
N ASP A 128 22.27 17.87 -1.37
CA ASP A 128 22.38 16.71 -2.26
C ASP A 128 21.02 16.46 -2.95
N PRO A 129 20.99 16.40 -4.31
CA PRO A 129 19.75 16.24 -5.06
C PRO A 129 19.04 14.91 -4.81
N GLU A 130 19.80 13.80 -4.64
CA GLU A 130 19.20 12.48 -4.39
C GLU A 130 18.60 12.41 -2.99
N ALA A 131 19.34 12.88 -1.98
CA ALA A 131 18.82 12.97 -0.62
C ALA A 131 17.61 13.90 -0.54
N CYS A 132 17.63 15.02 -1.30
CA CYS A 132 16.51 15.94 -1.36
C CYS A 132 15.26 15.26 -1.99
N ARG A 133 15.41 14.53 -3.08
CA ARG A 133 14.33 13.77 -3.70
C ARG A 133 13.76 12.73 -2.74
N LEU A 134 14.63 11.88 -2.15
CA LEU A 134 14.18 10.87 -1.20
C LEU A 134 13.45 11.47 0.02
N ALA A 135 13.98 12.58 0.57
CA ALA A 135 13.33 13.25 1.69
C ALA A 135 11.96 13.84 1.32
N ARG A 136 11.80 14.34 0.09
CA ARG A 136 10.52 14.79 -0.45
C ARG A 136 9.54 13.64 -0.64
N ASP A 137 10.00 12.52 -1.18
CA ASP A 137 9.19 11.31 -1.33
C ASP A 137 8.71 10.84 0.06
N LEU A 138 9.62 10.71 1.04
CA LEU A 138 9.28 10.32 2.42
C LEU A 138 8.26 11.25 3.08
N ALA A 139 8.34 12.56 2.81
CA ALA A 139 7.39 13.54 3.36
C ALA A 139 5.98 13.37 2.75
N PHE A 140 5.87 12.79 1.56
CA PHE A 140 4.61 12.62 0.84
C PHE A 140 3.99 11.23 1.00
N LEU A 141 4.75 10.22 1.47
CA LEU A 141 4.25 8.84 1.68
C LEU A 141 2.99 8.76 2.54
N PRO A 142 2.80 9.55 3.62
CA PRO A 142 1.57 9.47 4.40
C PRO A 142 0.31 9.79 3.58
N TYR A 143 0.40 10.72 2.61
CA TYR A 143 -0.71 11.02 1.71
C TYR A 143 -0.94 9.89 0.71
N LEU A 144 0.11 9.31 0.12
CA LEU A 144 -0.06 8.16 -0.77
C LEU A 144 -0.76 6.99 -0.07
N ARG A 145 -0.40 6.70 1.19
CA ARG A 145 -1.10 5.68 1.99
C ARG A 145 -2.53 6.06 2.33
N TRP A 146 -2.80 7.35 2.56
CA TRP A 146 -4.15 7.85 2.76
C TRP A 146 -5.01 7.58 1.54
N LEU A 147 -4.56 7.99 0.37
CA LEU A 147 -5.25 7.82 -0.91
C LEU A 147 -5.40 6.34 -1.31
N ALA A 148 -4.39 5.49 -1.02
CA ALA A 148 -4.48 4.04 -1.21
C ALA A 148 -5.61 3.43 -0.35
N ASN A 149 -5.75 3.89 0.90
CA ASN A 149 -6.87 3.45 1.75
C ASN A 149 -8.21 3.96 1.24
N GLU A 150 -8.33 5.21 0.76
CA GLU A 150 -9.56 5.69 0.13
C GLU A 150 -9.97 4.82 -1.05
N SER A 151 -9.01 4.51 -1.92
CA SER A 151 -9.23 3.66 -3.09
C SER A 151 -9.71 2.27 -2.69
N SER A 152 -9.03 1.62 -1.75
CA SER A 152 -9.39 0.29 -1.24
C SER A 152 -10.77 0.30 -0.55
N ARG A 153 -11.04 1.29 0.32
CA ARG A 153 -12.33 1.37 1.03
C ARG A 153 -13.49 1.69 0.08
N ALA A 154 -13.27 2.56 -0.91
CA ALA A 154 -14.26 2.78 -1.97
C ALA A 154 -14.59 1.48 -2.71
N LEU A 155 -13.59 0.66 -3.01
CA LEU A 155 -13.74 -0.64 -3.65
C LEU A 155 -14.62 -1.59 -2.79
N ILE A 156 -14.27 -1.77 -1.52
CA ILE A 156 -14.98 -2.64 -0.58
C ILE A 156 -16.43 -2.17 -0.36
N CYS A 157 -16.65 -0.85 -0.32
CA CYS A 157 -17.99 -0.25 -0.18
C CYS A 157 -18.80 -0.27 -1.48
N GLY A 158 -18.35 -0.93 -2.54
CA GLY A 158 -19.06 -1.00 -3.83
C GLY A 158 -19.06 0.31 -4.63
N ARG A 159 -18.21 1.28 -4.24
CA ARG A 159 -18.09 2.59 -4.89
C ARG A 159 -17.05 2.53 -6.01
N TYR A 160 -17.18 1.58 -6.95
CA TYR A 160 -16.15 1.20 -7.92
C TYR A 160 -15.61 2.37 -8.75
N ARG A 161 -16.48 3.31 -9.17
CA ARG A 161 -16.03 4.50 -9.92
C ARG A 161 -15.15 5.41 -9.07
N LYS A 162 -15.46 5.56 -7.78
CA LYS A 162 -14.63 6.31 -6.84
C LYS A 162 -13.32 5.61 -6.56
N ALA A 163 -13.33 4.28 -6.44
CA ALA A 163 -12.11 3.49 -6.33
C ALA A 163 -11.18 3.72 -7.53
N ILE A 164 -11.72 3.77 -8.75
CA ILE A 164 -10.96 4.08 -9.97
C ILE A 164 -10.43 5.51 -9.95
N GLU A 165 -11.24 6.51 -9.57
CA GLU A 165 -10.80 7.91 -9.45
C GLU A 165 -9.60 8.02 -8.48
N HIS A 166 -9.72 7.47 -7.27
CA HIS A 166 -8.66 7.51 -6.26
C HIS A 166 -7.43 6.72 -6.69
N ALA A 167 -7.59 5.50 -7.25
CA ALA A 167 -6.47 4.69 -7.70
C ALA A 167 -5.74 5.33 -8.91
N THR A 168 -6.46 5.99 -9.82
CA THR A 168 -5.86 6.70 -10.94
C THR A 168 -5.05 7.91 -10.47
N GLU A 169 -5.58 8.69 -9.52
CA GLU A 169 -4.82 9.80 -8.92
C GLU A 169 -3.61 9.27 -8.13
N LEU A 170 -3.76 8.16 -7.42
CA LEU A 170 -2.67 7.49 -6.72
C LEU A 170 -1.56 7.07 -7.69
N ALA A 171 -1.90 6.39 -8.79
CA ALA A 171 -0.94 6.00 -9.82
C ALA A 171 -0.22 7.19 -10.47
N ARG A 172 -0.91 8.35 -10.58
CA ARG A 172 -0.32 9.59 -11.10
C ARG A 172 0.67 10.23 -10.14
N LEU A 173 0.44 10.12 -8.82
CA LEU A 173 1.26 10.72 -7.78
C LEU A 173 2.40 9.83 -7.32
N ASP A 174 2.23 8.52 -7.44
CA ASP A 174 3.19 7.50 -7.03
C ASP A 174 4.09 7.10 -8.19
N GLU A 175 5.04 7.95 -8.54
CA GLU A 175 5.99 7.72 -9.62
C GLU A 175 6.82 6.42 -9.46
N ASN A 176 6.97 5.96 -8.23
CA ASN A 176 7.75 4.76 -7.89
C ASN A 176 6.90 3.47 -7.84
N GLY A 177 5.57 3.56 -7.98
CA GLY A 177 4.66 2.41 -7.94
C GLY A 177 4.63 1.68 -6.58
N ILE A 178 4.83 2.42 -5.48
CA ILE A 178 4.93 1.84 -4.12
C ILE A 178 3.55 1.40 -3.61
N ALA A 179 2.51 2.11 -4.03
CA ALA A 179 1.16 1.96 -3.51
C ALA A 179 0.30 0.92 -4.27
N ASP A 180 0.86 0.28 -5.30
CA ASP A 180 0.21 -0.79 -6.08
C ASP A 180 -1.22 -0.43 -6.54
N ALA A 181 -1.43 0.80 -7.03
CA ALA A 181 -2.72 1.31 -7.48
C ALA A 181 -3.36 0.42 -8.56
N ASP A 182 -2.52 -0.18 -9.41
CA ASP A 182 -2.95 -1.03 -10.53
C ASP A 182 -3.71 -2.28 -10.06
N LEU A 183 -3.43 -2.78 -8.86
CA LEU A 183 -4.13 -3.94 -8.29
C LEU A 183 -5.60 -3.60 -7.96
N THR A 184 -5.83 -2.43 -7.36
CA THR A 184 -7.19 -1.92 -7.10
C THR A 184 -7.93 -1.63 -8.41
N LEU A 185 -7.24 -1.06 -9.41
CA LEU A 185 -7.79 -0.82 -10.74
C LEU A 185 -8.22 -2.12 -11.42
N ALA A 186 -7.42 -3.19 -11.34
CA ALA A 186 -7.75 -4.49 -11.91
C ALA A 186 -9.09 -5.03 -11.37
N ILE A 187 -9.29 -4.97 -10.04
CA ILE A 187 -10.53 -5.41 -9.39
C ILE A 187 -11.71 -4.53 -9.82
N ALA A 188 -11.53 -3.20 -9.76
CA ALA A 188 -12.62 -2.25 -10.04
C ALA A 188 -13.08 -2.31 -11.51
N HIS A 189 -12.16 -2.39 -12.47
CA HIS A 189 -12.49 -2.56 -13.90
C HIS A 189 -13.16 -3.92 -14.17
N THR A 190 -12.73 -4.98 -13.48
CA THR A 190 -13.40 -6.30 -13.55
C THR A 190 -14.86 -6.22 -13.05
N LYS A 191 -15.09 -5.48 -11.95
CA LYS A 191 -16.45 -5.26 -11.44
C LYS A 191 -17.34 -4.50 -12.40
N LEU A 192 -16.80 -3.49 -13.08
CA LEU A 192 -17.51 -2.66 -14.05
C LEU A 192 -17.55 -3.27 -15.46
N GLU A 193 -16.93 -4.44 -15.66
CA GLU A 193 -16.82 -5.13 -16.95
C GLU A 193 -16.15 -4.28 -18.06
N ASP A 194 -15.23 -3.39 -17.62
CA ASP A 194 -14.48 -2.51 -18.51
C ASP A 194 -13.26 -3.22 -19.10
N GLN A 195 -13.48 -3.97 -20.19
CA GLN A 195 -12.42 -4.72 -20.85
C GLN A 195 -11.32 -3.84 -21.41
N THR A 196 -11.68 -2.67 -21.97
CA THR A 196 -10.70 -1.79 -22.59
C THR A 196 -9.68 -1.30 -21.58
N ALA A 197 -10.15 -0.82 -20.42
CA ALA A 197 -9.29 -0.37 -19.36
C ALA A 197 -8.44 -1.52 -18.77
N LEU A 198 -9.03 -2.72 -18.66
CA LEU A 198 -8.30 -3.90 -18.18
C LEU A 198 -7.20 -4.33 -19.18
N ASP A 199 -7.45 -4.26 -20.48
CA ASP A 199 -6.45 -4.56 -21.52
C ASP A 199 -5.29 -3.57 -21.48
N GLU A 200 -5.57 -2.28 -21.30
CA GLU A 200 -4.55 -1.23 -21.14
C GLU A 200 -3.72 -1.46 -19.88
N LEU A 201 -4.36 -1.79 -18.76
CA LEU A 201 -3.69 -2.10 -17.48
C LEU A 201 -2.80 -3.35 -17.63
N SER A 202 -3.33 -4.39 -18.25
CA SER A 202 -2.61 -5.63 -18.53
C SER A 202 -1.38 -5.41 -19.42
N ALA A 203 -1.50 -4.57 -20.45
CA ALA A 203 -0.38 -4.24 -21.33
C ALA A 203 0.77 -3.55 -20.57
N LYS A 204 0.46 -2.72 -19.57
CA LYS A 204 1.45 -2.08 -18.69
C LYS A 204 2.04 -3.07 -17.67
N GLY A 205 1.21 -3.95 -17.11
CA GLY A 205 1.56 -4.89 -16.06
C GLY A 205 2.24 -6.19 -16.51
N GLY A 206 2.74 -6.29 -17.74
CA GLY A 206 3.42 -7.49 -18.24
C GLY A 206 2.51 -8.56 -18.84
N GLY A 207 1.28 -8.18 -19.21
CA GLY A 207 0.30 -9.06 -19.85
C GLY A 207 -0.72 -9.66 -18.86
N PRO A 208 -1.67 -10.46 -19.39
CA PRO A 208 -2.76 -11.05 -18.57
C PRO A 208 -2.29 -11.92 -17.41
N MET A 209 -1.08 -12.44 -17.48
CA MET A 209 -0.45 -13.25 -16.42
C MET A 209 0.71 -12.50 -15.72
N GLY A 210 0.79 -11.18 -15.84
CA GLY A 210 1.86 -10.37 -15.24
C GLY A 210 1.93 -10.50 -13.74
N ASN A 211 0.77 -10.46 -13.07
CA ASN A 211 0.61 -10.72 -11.63
C ASN A 211 -0.71 -11.46 -11.38
N ALA A 212 -0.94 -11.88 -10.13
CA ALA A 212 -2.13 -12.67 -9.76
C ALA A 212 -3.45 -11.89 -9.93
N TRP A 213 -3.48 -10.57 -9.69
CA TRP A 213 -4.67 -9.74 -9.87
C TRP A 213 -5.09 -9.68 -11.34
N LEU A 214 -4.14 -9.47 -12.27
CA LEU A 214 -4.44 -9.46 -13.71
C LEU A 214 -4.89 -10.83 -14.21
N ALA A 215 -4.29 -11.91 -13.67
CA ALA A 215 -4.69 -13.27 -14.00
C ALA A 215 -6.13 -13.57 -13.57
N LEU A 216 -6.48 -13.22 -12.33
CA LEU A 216 -7.85 -13.37 -11.80
C LEU A 216 -8.85 -12.46 -12.53
N ALA A 217 -8.47 -11.22 -12.84
CA ALA A 217 -9.29 -10.30 -13.63
C ALA A 217 -9.59 -10.87 -15.02
N THR A 218 -8.58 -11.41 -15.71
CA THR A 218 -8.73 -12.04 -17.02
C THR A 218 -9.68 -13.23 -16.95
N LEU A 219 -9.53 -14.11 -15.96
CA LEU A 219 -10.41 -15.24 -15.73
C LEU A 219 -11.86 -14.78 -15.46
N ALA A 220 -12.04 -13.84 -14.53
CA ALA A 220 -13.35 -13.33 -14.16
C ALA A 220 -14.08 -12.66 -15.34
N MET A 221 -13.37 -11.88 -16.15
CA MET A 221 -13.93 -11.25 -17.35
C MET A 221 -14.37 -12.26 -18.38
N ALA A 222 -13.59 -13.33 -18.61
CA ALA A 222 -13.98 -14.41 -19.51
C ALA A 222 -15.30 -15.08 -19.04
N TYR A 223 -15.42 -15.37 -17.73
CA TYR A 223 -16.66 -15.90 -17.15
C TYR A 223 -17.86 -14.95 -17.32
N LYS A 224 -17.70 -13.67 -16.98
CA LYS A 224 -18.76 -12.65 -17.11
C LYS A 224 -19.27 -12.55 -18.54
N ARG A 225 -18.38 -12.67 -19.52
CA ARG A 225 -18.69 -12.65 -20.96
C ARG A 225 -19.18 -13.99 -21.51
N ARG A 226 -19.22 -15.04 -20.69
CA ARG A 226 -19.54 -16.40 -21.09
C ARG A 226 -18.62 -16.99 -22.16
N ASP A 227 -17.40 -16.49 -22.26
CA ASP A 227 -16.36 -17.06 -23.12
C ASP A 227 -15.64 -18.19 -22.38
N MET A 228 -16.27 -19.37 -22.44
CA MET A 228 -15.73 -20.55 -21.74
C MET A 228 -14.40 -21.02 -22.32
N SER A 229 -14.11 -20.71 -23.59
CA SER A 229 -12.80 -21.04 -24.20
C SER A 229 -11.70 -20.18 -23.58
N ALA A 230 -11.90 -18.88 -23.51
CA ALA A 230 -10.97 -17.96 -22.85
C ALA A 230 -10.84 -18.26 -21.35
N ALA A 231 -11.93 -18.60 -20.67
CA ALA A 231 -11.92 -18.97 -19.25
C ALA A 231 -11.07 -20.23 -19.00
N THR A 232 -11.24 -21.28 -19.85
CA THR A 232 -10.45 -22.52 -19.77
C THR A 232 -8.96 -22.25 -20.01
N GLN A 233 -8.64 -21.40 -20.99
CA GLN A 233 -7.27 -21.01 -21.27
C GLN A 233 -6.65 -20.24 -20.09
N ALA A 234 -7.36 -19.24 -19.54
CA ALA A 234 -6.89 -18.49 -18.38
C ALA A 234 -6.67 -19.39 -17.16
N THR A 235 -7.62 -20.31 -16.87
CA THR A 235 -7.47 -21.28 -15.79
C THR A 235 -6.23 -22.15 -15.97
N SER A 236 -5.99 -22.66 -17.19
CA SER A 236 -4.81 -23.48 -17.48
C SER A 236 -3.49 -22.71 -17.25
N GLN A 237 -3.46 -21.43 -17.63
CA GLN A 237 -2.30 -20.56 -17.42
C GLN A 237 -2.08 -20.24 -15.93
N ILE A 238 -3.15 -20.01 -15.17
CA ILE A 238 -3.10 -19.78 -13.72
C ILE A 238 -2.52 -21.01 -13.02
N ILE A 239 -3.04 -22.23 -13.30
CA ILE A 239 -2.54 -23.48 -12.71
C ILE A 239 -1.08 -23.75 -13.11
N ALA A 240 -0.69 -23.42 -14.34
CA ALA A 240 0.70 -23.58 -14.78
C ALA A 240 1.66 -22.63 -14.06
N LYS A 241 1.23 -21.43 -13.70
CA LYS A 241 2.04 -20.43 -12.98
C LYS A 241 2.02 -20.65 -11.47
N TRP A 242 0.86 -20.98 -10.90
CA TRP A 242 0.65 -21.26 -9.48
C TRP A 242 0.08 -22.67 -9.29
N PRO A 243 0.92 -23.67 -9.01
CA PRO A 243 0.49 -25.08 -8.94
C PRO A 243 -0.61 -25.38 -7.91
N HIS A 244 -0.71 -24.60 -6.85
CA HIS A 244 -1.73 -24.75 -5.81
C HIS A 244 -2.99 -23.88 -6.04
N ALA A 245 -3.13 -23.22 -7.21
CA ALA A 245 -4.22 -22.31 -7.51
C ALA A 245 -5.61 -22.91 -7.30
N ALA A 246 -5.81 -24.19 -7.61
CA ALA A 246 -7.12 -24.84 -7.41
C ALA A 246 -7.51 -24.86 -5.93
N LEU A 247 -6.58 -25.19 -5.04
CA LEU A 247 -6.80 -25.19 -3.59
C LEU A 247 -7.02 -23.79 -3.06
N THR A 248 -6.21 -22.81 -3.50
CA THR A 248 -6.35 -21.39 -3.10
C THR A 248 -7.72 -20.84 -3.48
N LEU A 249 -8.20 -21.12 -4.70
CA LEU A 249 -9.52 -20.68 -5.17
C LEU A 249 -10.68 -21.43 -4.48
N GLU A 250 -10.45 -22.66 -3.99
CA GLU A 250 -11.46 -23.39 -3.21
C GLU A 250 -11.57 -22.85 -1.78
N LEU A 251 -10.44 -22.66 -1.11
CA LEU A 251 -10.40 -22.19 0.28
C LEU A 251 -10.83 -20.73 0.42
N GLN A 252 -10.41 -19.86 -0.49
CA GLN A 252 -10.68 -18.41 -0.45
C GLN A 252 -10.41 -17.81 0.94
N ASP A 253 -9.22 -18.09 1.48
CA ASP A 253 -8.83 -17.59 2.79
C ASP A 253 -8.84 -16.06 2.82
N GLU A 254 -9.52 -15.49 3.82
CA GLU A 254 -9.49 -14.06 4.06
C GLU A 254 -8.22 -13.70 4.84
N LEU A 255 -7.36 -12.91 4.21
CA LEU A 255 -6.17 -12.38 4.87
C LEU A 255 -6.51 -11.12 5.67
N PRO A 256 -5.84 -10.90 6.80
CA PRO A 256 -6.04 -9.69 7.59
C PRO A 256 -5.66 -8.46 6.75
N ASP A 257 -6.49 -7.43 6.85
CA ASP A 257 -6.24 -6.16 6.19
C ASP A 257 -5.04 -5.46 6.82
N GLY A 258 -4.04 -5.17 6.03
CA GLY A 258 -2.87 -4.42 6.47
C GLY A 258 -3.24 -2.96 6.74
N VAL A 259 -3.44 -2.58 8.00
CA VAL A 259 -3.90 -1.21 8.37
C VAL A 259 -2.90 -0.13 7.98
N PHE A 260 -1.60 -0.43 8.02
CA PHE A 260 -0.56 0.51 7.57
C PHE A 260 -0.45 0.52 6.05
N SER A 261 -0.37 -0.66 5.45
CA SER A 261 -0.22 -0.87 4.00
C SER A 261 -0.72 -2.25 3.61
N ARG A 262 -0.87 -2.50 2.30
CA ARG A 262 -1.10 -3.85 1.78
C ARG A 262 0.04 -4.79 2.22
N ILE A 263 -0.29 -6.05 2.48
CA ILE A 263 0.69 -7.08 2.80
C ILE A 263 1.67 -7.24 1.63
N VAL A 264 2.96 -7.29 1.94
CA VAL A 264 4.02 -7.48 0.95
C VAL A 264 4.21 -8.97 0.69
N VAL A 265 4.09 -9.36 -0.56
CA VAL A 265 4.32 -10.73 -1.02
C VAL A 265 5.34 -10.75 -2.16
N GLU A 266 6.03 -11.87 -2.34
CA GLU A 266 6.96 -12.03 -3.46
C GLU A 266 6.21 -12.17 -4.78
N PRO A 267 6.50 -11.34 -5.81
CA PRO A 267 5.86 -11.44 -7.11
C PRO A 267 5.99 -12.83 -7.73
N GLY A 268 4.89 -13.40 -8.20
CA GLY A 268 4.82 -14.72 -8.80
C GLY A 268 4.78 -15.89 -7.80
N SER A 269 4.80 -15.62 -6.48
CA SER A 269 4.66 -16.64 -5.44
C SER A 269 3.22 -17.14 -5.26
N GLU A 270 3.04 -18.25 -4.56
CA GLU A 270 1.71 -18.71 -4.14
C GLU A 270 1.05 -17.71 -3.16
N ASP A 271 1.83 -17.04 -2.32
CA ASP A 271 1.34 -16.01 -1.41
C ASP A 271 0.75 -14.81 -2.18
N GLU A 272 1.30 -14.46 -3.35
CA GLU A 272 0.73 -13.45 -4.23
C GLU A 272 -0.68 -13.86 -4.69
N LEU A 273 -0.86 -15.12 -5.08
CA LEU A 273 -2.17 -15.62 -5.49
C LEU A 273 -3.16 -15.66 -4.31
N ILE A 274 -2.73 -16.10 -3.13
CA ILE A 274 -3.58 -16.12 -1.91
C ILE A 274 -4.06 -14.70 -1.59
N LEU A 275 -3.17 -13.72 -1.61
CA LEU A 275 -3.52 -12.31 -1.36
C LEU A 275 -4.48 -11.78 -2.43
N ALA A 276 -4.20 -12.07 -3.71
CA ALA A 276 -5.06 -11.65 -4.81
C ALA A 276 -6.46 -12.27 -4.70
N VAL A 277 -6.59 -13.56 -4.37
CA VAL A 277 -7.89 -14.25 -4.19
C VAL A 277 -8.67 -13.63 -3.03
N SER A 278 -8.00 -13.34 -1.91
CA SER A 278 -8.63 -12.64 -0.76
C SER A 278 -9.22 -11.29 -1.19
N GLU A 279 -8.46 -10.46 -1.91
CA GLU A 279 -8.92 -9.15 -2.38
C GLU A 279 -9.96 -9.24 -3.51
N PHE A 280 -9.92 -10.30 -4.34
CA PHE A 280 -10.92 -10.59 -5.37
C PHE A 280 -12.21 -11.22 -4.83
N SER A 281 -12.31 -11.51 -3.54
CA SER A 281 -13.51 -12.10 -2.92
C SER A 281 -14.80 -11.37 -3.30
N ILE A 282 -14.76 -10.03 -3.38
CA ILE A 282 -15.89 -9.20 -3.82
C ILE A 282 -16.34 -9.47 -5.26
N VAL A 283 -15.48 -10.01 -6.14
CA VAL A 283 -15.81 -10.41 -7.51
C VAL A 283 -16.27 -11.86 -7.55
N LEU A 284 -15.60 -12.74 -6.81
CA LEU A 284 -15.80 -14.19 -6.86
C LEU A 284 -17.11 -14.64 -6.17
N GLN A 285 -17.57 -13.94 -5.14
CA GLN A 285 -18.81 -14.27 -4.41
C GLN A 285 -20.08 -14.07 -5.25
N GLU A 286 -20.11 -13.13 -6.20
CA GLU A 286 -21.26 -12.94 -7.10
C GLU A 286 -21.58 -14.19 -7.94
N GLY A 287 -20.60 -15.04 -8.21
CA GLY A 287 -20.78 -16.28 -8.95
C GLY A 287 -21.48 -17.41 -8.16
N ARG A 288 -21.44 -17.37 -6.81
CA ARG A 288 -22.08 -18.36 -5.94
C ARG A 288 -23.59 -18.12 -5.81
N ASP A 289 -24.00 -16.88 -5.62
CA ASP A 289 -25.42 -16.51 -5.45
C ASP A 289 -26.26 -16.74 -6.72
N SER A 290 -25.64 -16.78 -7.89
CA SER A 290 -26.32 -17.02 -9.16
C SER A 290 -26.56 -18.51 -9.46
N ASN A 291 -25.87 -19.43 -8.78
CA ASN A 291 -26.07 -20.89 -8.95
C ASN A 291 -27.07 -21.50 -7.94
N GLU A 292 -27.50 -20.76 -6.92
CA GLU A 292 -28.47 -21.20 -5.94
C GLU A 292 -29.91 -20.70 -6.24
N ARG A 293 -30.14 -20.04 -7.37
CA ARG A 293 -31.45 -19.65 -7.89
C ARG A 293 -31.74 -20.36 -9.20
#